data_c9d48f978cdd443a7c2d09f6804c998a
#
_entry.id   c9d48f978cdd443a7c2d09f6804c998a
#
_cell.length_a   1.000
_cell.length_b   1.000
_cell.length_c   1.000
_cell.angle_alpha   90.00
_cell.angle_beta   90.00
_cell.angle_gamma   90.00
#
_symmetry.space_group_name_H-M   'P 1'
#
loop_
_entity.id
_entity.type
_entity.pdbx_description
1 polymer ?
#
loop_
_entity_poly.entity_id
_entity_poly.type
_entity_poly.pdbx_seq_one_letter_code
_entity_poly.pdbx_strand_id
1 'polypeptide(L)'
;SERTALDECAILNDMAPQLRQEVAVFLLKDTVKRHILFRYLPKDAIAGLVVILKPCTGEPGRSLIVESTPGKTMFVVESGSVELRSRHFGVETSTGSGKRIPRSANVFPGDSFGEETVLGISKEYRCTANALERCDLFMINKEDLAPLLESAGPEVAQKLCELAEEETKALFLKLARGSPGDELEPDGTVTIAAGM
;
A
#
# COMPACT_ATOMS: atom_id res chain seq x y z
N SER A 1 5.70 -10.53 -21.01
CA SER A 1 5.10 -9.37 -20.34
C SER A 1 6.12 -8.38 -19.76
N GLU A 2 7.33 -8.83 -19.38
CA GLU A 2 8.39 -7.92 -18.86
C GLU A 2 8.99 -6.98 -19.91
N ARG A 3 8.97 -7.34 -21.18
CA ARG A 3 9.49 -6.49 -22.26
C ARG A 3 8.71 -5.18 -22.44
N THR A 4 7.40 -5.19 -22.22
CA THR A 4 6.53 -4.05 -22.52
C THR A 4 6.76 -2.86 -21.60
N ALA A 5 6.99 -3.09 -20.30
CA ALA A 5 7.16 -2.00 -19.32
C ALA A 5 8.50 -1.26 -19.44
N LEU A 6 9.58 -1.99 -19.78
CA LEU A 6 10.89 -1.39 -20.03
C LEU A 6 10.91 -0.56 -21.32
N ASP A 7 10.21 -1.02 -22.37
CA ASP A 7 10.07 -0.30 -23.63
C ASP A 7 9.24 0.98 -23.46
N GLU A 8 8.18 0.95 -22.66
CA GLU A 8 7.34 2.12 -22.36
C GLU A 8 8.10 3.22 -21.61
N CYS A 9 8.92 2.85 -20.61
CA CYS A 9 9.76 3.81 -19.87
C CYS A 9 10.84 4.45 -20.76
N ALA A 10 11.46 3.66 -21.67
CA ALA A 10 12.46 4.18 -22.59
C ALA A 10 11.84 5.19 -23.57
N ILE A 11 10.66 4.86 -24.13
CA ILE A 11 9.92 5.74 -25.05
C ILE A 11 9.53 7.05 -24.34
N LEU A 12 9.04 6.96 -23.08
CA LEU A 12 8.69 8.16 -22.31
C LEU A 12 9.88 9.10 -22.09
N ASN A 13 11.05 8.56 -21.84
CA ASN A 13 12.26 9.37 -21.61
C ASN A 13 12.73 10.14 -22.86
N ASP A 14 12.47 9.61 -24.04
CA ASP A 14 12.85 10.22 -25.32
C ASP A 14 11.82 11.25 -25.83
N MET A 15 10.64 11.36 -25.17
CA MET A 15 9.61 12.31 -25.55
C MET A 15 9.91 13.74 -25.07
N ALA A 16 9.39 14.73 -25.83
CA ALA A 16 9.36 16.11 -25.34
C ALA A 16 8.59 16.22 -24.00
N PRO A 17 9.01 17.08 -23.06
CA PRO A 17 8.45 17.11 -21.71
C PRO A 17 6.93 17.21 -21.64
N GLN A 18 6.31 18.04 -22.48
CA GLN A 18 4.85 18.20 -22.53
C GLN A 18 4.14 16.94 -23.00
N LEU A 19 4.64 16.30 -24.07
CA LEU A 19 4.08 15.07 -24.60
C LEU A 19 4.27 13.91 -23.62
N ARG A 20 5.42 13.88 -22.94
CA ARG A 20 5.71 12.90 -21.88
C ARG A 20 4.67 12.95 -20.76
N GLN A 21 4.30 14.15 -20.30
CA GLN A 21 3.29 14.32 -19.24
C GLN A 21 1.91 13.83 -19.68
N GLU A 22 1.49 14.14 -20.90
CA GLU A 22 0.18 13.71 -21.42
C GLU A 22 0.12 12.18 -21.56
N VAL A 23 1.16 11.59 -22.13
CA VAL A 23 1.25 10.14 -22.31
C VAL A 23 1.36 9.42 -20.97
N ALA A 24 2.15 9.96 -20.02
CA ALA A 24 2.29 9.40 -18.68
C ALA A 24 0.94 9.37 -17.94
N VAL A 25 0.18 10.46 -17.96
CA VAL A 25 -1.16 10.53 -17.38
C VAL A 25 -2.12 9.53 -18.05
N PHE A 26 -1.99 9.31 -19.35
CA PHE A 26 -2.81 8.34 -20.08
C PHE A 26 -2.43 6.89 -19.72
N LEU A 27 -1.13 6.59 -19.62
CA LEU A 27 -0.63 5.25 -19.30
C LEU A 27 -0.86 4.88 -17.83
N LEU A 28 -1.00 5.88 -16.94
CA LEU A 28 -1.27 5.61 -15.54
C LEU A 28 -2.62 4.90 -15.43
N LYS A 29 -2.59 3.66 -14.93
CA LYS A 29 -3.81 2.88 -14.76
C LYS A 29 -4.79 3.60 -13.84
N ASP A 30 -6.08 3.42 -14.09
CA ASP A 30 -7.14 4.10 -13.35
C ASP A 30 -7.07 3.85 -11.84
N THR A 31 -6.55 2.71 -11.43
CA THR A 31 -6.29 2.33 -10.04
C THR A 31 -5.33 3.31 -9.36
N VAL A 32 -4.21 3.62 -10.03
CA VAL A 32 -3.21 4.55 -9.51
C VAL A 32 -3.72 5.99 -9.55
N LYS A 33 -4.43 6.39 -10.62
CA LYS A 33 -5.02 7.73 -10.74
C LYS A 33 -6.02 8.04 -9.62
N ARG A 34 -6.78 7.05 -9.19
CA ARG A 34 -7.80 7.20 -8.13
C ARG A 34 -7.21 7.14 -6.74
N HIS A 35 -5.97 6.66 -6.60
CA HIS A 35 -5.31 6.56 -5.31
C HIS A 35 -5.16 7.93 -4.67
N ILE A 36 -5.56 8.05 -3.40
CA ILE A 36 -5.67 9.34 -2.70
C ILE A 36 -4.37 10.13 -2.70
N LEU A 37 -3.24 9.45 -2.50
CA LEU A 37 -1.92 10.10 -2.47
C LEU A 37 -1.56 10.73 -3.83
N PHE A 38 -1.93 10.09 -4.94
CA PHE A 38 -1.49 10.54 -6.27
C PHE A 38 -2.39 11.63 -6.86
N ARG A 39 -3.63 11.76 -6.40
CA ARG A 39 -4.55 12.83 -6.85
C ARG A 39 -4.06 14.23 -6.52
N TYR A 40 -3.20 14.36 -5.52
CA TYR A 40 -2.68 15.66 -5.08
C TYR A 40 -1.32 16.00 -5.68
N LEU A 41 -0.74 15.10 -6.48
CA LEU A 41 0.51 15.38 -7.17
C LEU A 41 0.28 16.35 -8.34
N PRO A 42 1.19 17.34 -8.54
CA PRO A 42 1.19 18.16 -9.74
C PRO A 42 1.50 17.30 -10.97
N LYS A 43 1.08 17.78 -12.15
CA LYS A 43 1.21 17.03 -13.42
C LYS A 43 2.63 16.56 -13.71
N ASP A 44 3.63 17.40 -13.39
CA ASP A 44 5.05 17.06 -13.59
C ASP A 44 5.49 15.90 -12.67
N ALA A 45 5.01 15.90 -11.43
CA ALA A 45 5.28 14.83 -10.48
C ALA A 45 4.56 13.52 -10.88
N ILE A 46 3.36 13.60 -11.48
CA ILE A 46 2.67 12.44 -12.03
C ILE A 46 3.50 11.76 -13.14
N ALA A 47 4.12 12.54 -14.02
CA ALA A 47 5.01 11.99 -15.05
C ALA A 47 6.21 11.25 -14.44
N GLY A 48 6.81 11.83 -13.40
CA GLY A 48 7.87 11.17 -12.63
C GLY A 48 7.41 9.90 -11.91
N LEU A 49 6.17 9.91 -11.39
CA LEU A 49 5.58 8.74 -10.73
C LEU A 49 5.50 7.52 -11.65
N VAL A 50 5.08 7.71 -12.92
CA VAL A 50 5.00 6.61 -13.89
C VAL A 50 6.34 5.91 -14.07
N VAL A 51 7.44 6.66 -14.05
CA VAL A 51 8.80 6.13 -14.23
C VAL A 51 9.25 5.28 -13.03
N ILE A 52 8.82 5.64 -11.82
CA ILE A 52 9.22 4.95 -10.59
C ILE A 52 8.28 3.81 -10.18
N LEU A 53 7.09 3.71 -10.79
CA LEU A 53 6.17 2.61 -10.58
C LEU A 53 6.73 1.32 -11.18
N LYS A 54 6.97 0.32 -10.34
CA LYS A 54 7.49 -0.98 -10.75
C LYS A 54 6.39 -2.03 -10.60
N PRO A 55 5.91 -2.64 -11.70
CA PRO A 55 4.94 -3.72 -11.59
C PRO A 55 5.58 -4.92 -10.90
N CYS A 56 4.85 -5.54 -9.99
CA CYS A 56 5.25 -6.77 -9.33
C CYS A 56 4.04 -7.66 -9.05
N THR A 57 4.29 -8.92 -8.79
CA THR A 57 3.24 -9.92 -8.51
C THR A 57 3.42 -10.47 -7.10
N GLY A 58 2.34 -10.46 -6.33
CA GLY A 58 2.25 -11.15 -5.04
C GLY A 58 1.70 -12.56 -5.24
N GLU A 59 2.45 -13.55 -4.77
CA GLU A 59 2.01 -14.95 -4.81
C GLU A 59 1.21 -15.30 -3.54
N PRO A 60 0.17 -16.16 -3.64
CA PRO A 60 -0.65 -16.57 -2.51
C PRO A 60 0.17 -17.06 -1.32
N GLY A 61 -0.15 -16.56 -0.13
CA GLY A 61 0.52 -16.94 1.12
C GLY A 61 1.92 -16.35 1.32
N ARG A 62 2.44 -15.57 0.37
CA ARG A 62 3.70 -14.84 0.54
C ARG A 62 3.50 -13.50 1.20
N SER A 63 4.37 -13.18 2.16
CA SER A 63 4.43 -11.85 2.77
C SER A 63 5.12 -10.87 1.85
N LEU A 64 4.46 -9.76 1.57
CA LEU A 64 4.97 -8.62 0.79
C LEU A 64 5.77 -7.67 1.67
N ILE A 65 5.27 -7.43 2.89
CA ILE A 65 5.95 -6.71 3.97
C ILE A 65 5.76 -7.47 5.28
N VAL A 66 6.67 -7.24 6.23
CA VAL A 66 6.64 -7.90 7.55
C VAL A 66 6.65 -6.85 8.65
N GLU A 67 5.72 -6.94 9.60
CA GLU A 67 5.61 -6.06 10.77
C GLU A 67 6.93 -5.95 11.53
N SER A 68 7.26 -4.74 11.99
CA SER A 68 8.50 -4.42 12.75
C SER A 68 9.80 -4.64 11.98
N THR A 69 9.76 -4.76 10.66
CA THR A 69 10.96 -4.70 9.83
C THR A 69 11.13 -3.30 9.22
N PRO A 70 12.39 -2.86 8.99
CA PRO A 70 12.66 -1.58 8.35
C PRO A 70 11.97 -1.49 6.99
N GLY A 71 11.17 -0.44 6.78
CA GLY A 71 10.37 -0.24 5.59
C GLY A 71 11.04 0.71 4.60
N LYS A 72 11.05 0.33 3.32
CA LYS A 72 11.56 1.16 2.21
C LYS A 72 10.67 1.15 0.98
N THR A 73 9.56 0.43 1.04
CA THR A 73 8.71 0.16 -0.13
C THR A 73 7.25 0.26 0.26
N MET A 74 6.45 0.89 -0.60
CA MET A 74 4.99 0.83 -0.55
C MET A 74 4.44 0.09 -1.76
N PHE A 75 3.23 -0.39 -1.64
CA PHE A 75 2.53 -1.11 -2.69
C PHE A 75 1.14 -0.53 -2.90
N VAL A 76 0.72 -0.47 -4.16
CA VAL A 76 -0.65 -0.16 -4.58
C VAL A 76 -1.23 -1.40 -5.21
N VAL A 77 -2.39 -1.83 -4.76
CA VAL A 77 -3.08 -3.03 -5.29
C VAL A 77 -3.75 -2.69 -6.61
N GLU A 78 -3.37 -3.39 -7.67
CA GLU A 78 -4.00 -3.28 -8.98
C GLU A 78 -5.09 -4.34 -9.18
N SER A 79 -4.79 -5.58 -8.80
CA SER A 79 -5.74 -6.70 -8.83
C SER A 79 -5.48 -7.67 -7.69
N GLY A 80 -6.48 -8.44 -7.33
CA GLY A 80 -6.42 -9.38 -6.21
C GLY A 80 -6.71 -8.75 -4.86
N SER A 81 -6.38 -9.47 -3.79
CA SER A 81 -6.63 -9.05 -2.40
C SER A 81 -5.45 -9.40 -1.49
N VAL A 82 -5.15 -8.50 -0.54
CA VAL A 82 -4.05 -8.63 0.41
C VAL A 82 -4.58 -8.51 1.83
N GLU A 83 -4.21 -9.44 2.70
CA GLU A 83 -4.51 -9.37 4.13
C GLU A 83 -3.41 -8.58 4.85
N LEU A 84 -3.80 -7.52 5.56
CA LEU A 84 -2.95 -6.80 6.49
C LEU A 84 -3.18 -7.33 7.90
N ARG A 85 -2.13 -7.80 8.56
CA ARG A 85 -2.16 -8.33 9.92
C ARG A 85 -1.30 -7.49 10.84
N SER A 86 -1.83 -7.08 12.00
CA SER A 86 -1.04 -6.38 13.00
C SER A 86 -1.23 -6.96 14.40
N ARG A 87 -0.12 -7.27 15.07
CA ARG A 87 -0.09 -7.64 16.50
C ARG A 87 -0.21 -6.40 17.38
N HIS A 88 0.22 -5.26 16.88
CA HIS A 88 0.19 -3.99 17.62
C HIS A 88 -1.23 -3.59 17.99
N PHE A 89 -2.20 -3.90 17.12
CA PHE A 89 -3.64 -3.66 17.31
C PHE A 89 -4.40 -4.89 17.81
N GLY A 90 -3.67 -5.96 18.18
CA GLY A 90 -4.25 -7.17 18.72
C GLY A 90 -4.98 -6.93 20.06
N VAL A 91 -5.98 -7.77 20.34
CA VAL A 91 -6.69 -7.80 21.62
C VAL A 91 -5.90 -8.66 22.60
N GLU A 92 -5.75 -8.19 23.84
CA GLU A 92 -5.18 -9.03 24.91
C GLU A 92 -6.19 -10.10 25.31
N THR A 93 -5.75 -11.35 25.33
CA THR A 93 -6.58 -12.44 25.83
C THR A 93 -6.78 -12.32 27.33
N SER A 94 -8.01 -12.52 27.80
CA SER A 94 -8.41 -12.44 29.22
C SER A 94 -7.69 -13.45 30.13
N THR A 95 -6.90 -14.36 29.57
CA THR A 95 -6.17 -15.43 30.30
C THR A 95 -4.87 -15.00 30.95
N GLY A 96 -4.55 -13.70 30.99
CA GLY A 96 -3.37 -13.18 31.71
C GLY A 96 -2.01 -13.61 31.13
N SER A 97 -1.96 -14.30 30.02
CA SER A 97 -0.72 -14.79 29.38
C SER A 97 0.02 -13.73 28.56
N GLY A 98 -0.49 -12.50 28.47
CA GLY A 98 0.08 -11.41 27.65
C GLY A 98 0.07 -11.68 26.13
N LYS A 99 -0.61 -12.74 25.69
CA LYS A 99 -0.70 -13.11 24.28
C LYS A 99 -1.73 -12.23 23.58
N ARG A 100 -1.29 -11.45 22.60
CA ARG A 100 -2.18 -10.65 21.75
C ARG A 100 -2.61 -11.45 20.54
N ILE A 101 -3.92 -11.49 20.28
CA ILE A 101 -4.47 -12.01 19.02
C ILE A 101 -4.30 -10.91 17.97
N PRO A 102 -3.59 -11.16 16.86
CA PRO A 102 -3.43 -10.17 15.80
C PRO A 102 -4.80 -9.86 15.16
N ARG A 103 -5.00 -8.61 14.78
CA ARG A 103 -6.15 -8.22 13.97
C ARG A 103 -5.77 -8.16 12.51
N SER A 104 -6.74 -8.45 11.64
CA SER A 104 -6.55 -8.40 10.20
C SER A 104 -7.60 -7.55 9.51
N ALA A 105 -7.19 -6.93 8.39
CA ALA A 105 -8.07 -6.24 7.46
C ALA A 105 -7.61 -6.56 6.04
N ASN A 106 -8.55 -6.63 5.11
CA ASN A 106 -8.25 -6.85 3.70
C ASN A 106 -8.19 -5.52 2.96
N VAL A 107 -7.24 -5.41 2.04
CA VAL A 107 -7.11 -4.32 1.08
C VAL A 107 -7.33 -4.86 -0.32
N PHE A 108 -7.90 -4.03 -1.18
CA PHE A 108 -8.44 -4.35 -2.49
C PHE A 108 -7.88 -3.41 -3.57
N PRO A 109 -8.21 -3.62 -4.86
CA PRO A 109 -7.75 -2.74 -5.93
C PRO A 109 -8.07 -1.26 -5.67
N GLY A 110 -7.02 -0.45 -5.68
CA GLY A 110 -7.05 0.99 -5.37
C GLY A 110 -6.57 1.34 -3.96
N ASP A 111 -6.45 0.36 -3.06
CA ASP A 111 -5.85 0.55 -1.75
C ASP A 111 -4.31 0.43 -1.83
N SER A 112 -3.62 0.93 -0.79
CA SER A 112 -2.17 0.81 -0.63
C SER A 112 -1.78 0.35 0.77
N PHE A 113 -0.51 0.02 0.93
CA PHE A 113 0.11 -0.28 2.23
C PHE A 113 1.61 -0.03 2.19
N GLY A 114 2.18 0.34 3.34
CA GLY A 114 3.60 0.64 3.50
C GLY A 114 3.98 2.11 3.21
N GLU A 115 3.01 2.96 2.88
CA GLU A 115 3.20 4.39 2.60
C GLU A 115 3.80 5.14 3.78
N GLU A 116 3.50 4.74 5.02
CA GLU A 116 4.03 5.35 6.23
C GLU A 116 5.55 5.26 6.31
N THR A 117 6.16 4.22 5.72
CA THR A 117 7.61 4.04 5.73
C THR A 117 8.29 4.82 4.61
N VAL A 118 7.66 4.87 3.43
CA VAL A 118 8.20 5.54 2.25
C VAL A 118 8.16 7.05 2.42
N LEU A 119 7.08 7.58 3.01
CA LEU A 119 6.94 9.00 3.35
C LEU A 119 7.72 9.42 4.61
N GLY A 120 8.33 8.47 5.33
CA GLY A 120 9.15 8.75 6.51
C GLY A 120 8.36 9.00 7.81
N ILE A 121 7.07 8.69 7.83
CA ILE A 121 6.21 8.77 9.03
C ILE A 121 6.62 7.71 10.06
N SER A 122 7.02 6.52 9.57
CA SER A 122 7.55 5.43 10.38
C SER A 122 8.84 4.88 9.77
N LYS A 123 9.71 4.31 10.60
CA LYS A 123 10.92 3.60 10.15
C LYS A 123 10.64 2.14 9.82
N GLU A 124 9.62 1.56 10.44
CA GLU A 124 9.27 0.15 10.35
C GLU A 124 7.82 0.00 9.90
N TYR A 125 7.54 -1.12 9.24
CA TYR A 125 6.17 -1.48 8.88
C TYR A 125 5.35 -1.78 10.14
N ARG A 126 4.12 -1.27 10.17
CA ARG A 126 3.19 -1.43 11.30
C ARG A 126 2.29 -2.65 11.17
N CYS A 127 2.38 -3.36 10.06
CA CYS A 127 1.62 -4.58 9.79
C CYS A 127 2.42 -5.52 8.89
N THR A 128 2.02 -6.79 8.87
CA THR A 128 2.43 -7.78 7.88
C THR A 128 1.37 -7.84 6.79
N ALA A 129 1.76 -7.75 5.53
CA ALA A 129 0.87 -7.88 4.38
C ALA A 129 1.11 -9.21 3.67
N ASN A 130 0.06 -10.03 3.55
CA ASN A 130 0.10 -11.33 2.89
C ASN A 130 -0.85 -11.33 1.69
N ALA A 131 -0.38 -11.76 0.53
CA ALA A 131 -1.26 -11.97 -0.61
C ALA A 131 -2.21 -13.16 -0.32
N LEU A 132 -3.52 -12.93 -0.41
CA LEU A 132 -4.55 -13.98 -0.23
C LEU A 132 -4.71 -14.80 -1.50
N GLU A 133 -4.49 -14.19 -2.62
CA GLU A 133 -4.51 -14.76 -3.97
C GLU A 133 -3.37 -14.18 -4.80
N ARG A 134 -3.22 -14.57 -6.05
CA ARG A 134 -2.30 -13.91 -6.94
C ARG A 134 -2.73 -12.46 -7.16
N CYS A 135 -1.86 -11.52 -6.79
CA CYS A 135 -2.10 -10.09 -6.86
C CYS A 135 -1.15 -9.45 -7.87
N ASP A 136 -1.67 -8.53 -8.68
CA ASP A 136 -0.85 -7.59 -9.41
C ASP A 136 -0.77 -6.29 -8.62
N LEU A 137 0.45 -5.78 -8.46
CA LEU A 137 0.76 -4.67 -7.58
C LEU A 137 1.68 -3.68 -8.30
N PHE A 138 1.62 -2.42 -7.91
CA PHE A 138 2.68 -1.46 -8.20
C PHE A 138 3.50 -1.21 -6.95
N MET A 139 4.81 -1.31 -7.09
CA MET A 139 5.79 -1.07 -6.03
C MET A 139 6.44 0.29 -6.23
N ILE A 140 6.59 1.06 -5.16
CA ILE A 140 7.31 2.33 -5.11
C ILE A 140 8.33 2.26 -3.99
N ASN A 141 9.60 2.51 -4.32
CA ASN A 141 10.66 2.57 -3.33
C ASN A 141 10.83 3.98 -2.78
N LYS A 142 11.20 4.10 -1.52
CA LYS A 142 11.49 5.38 -0.85
C LYS A 142 12.55 6.19 -1.58
N GLU A 143 13.60 5.52 -2.04
CA GLU A 143 14.74 6.16 -2.73
C GLU A 143 14.34 6.73 -4.09
N ASP A 144 13.37 6.11 -4.77
CA ASP A 144 12.84 6.59 -6.05
C ASP A 144 11.83 7.73 -5.86
N LEU A 145 11.04 7.69 -4.78
CA LEU A 145 10.01 8.71 -4.50
C LEU A 145 10.58 10.01 -3.93
N ALA A 146 11.64 9.95 -3.13
CA ALA A 146 12.19 11.12 -2.43
C ALA A 146 12.55 12.27 -3.38
N PRO A 147 13.30 12.07 -4.49
CA PRO A 147 13.63 13.16 -5.43
C PRO A 147 12.39 13.77 -6.09
N LEU A 148 11.35 12.95 -6.31
CA LEU A 148 10.09 13.39 -6.90
C LEU A 148 9.33 14.32 -5.95
N LEU A 149 9.30 13.99 -4.66
CA LEU A 149 8.69 14.83 -3.62
C LEU A 149 9.49 16.13 -3.42
N GLU A 150 10.81 16.07 -3.44
CA GLU A 150 11.67 17.26 -3.38
C GLU A 150 11.37 18.20 -4.55
N SER A 151 11.23 17.67 -5.76
CA SER A 151 10.88 18.45 -6.96
C SER A 151 9.46 19.02 -6.92
N ALA A 152 8.51 18.28 -6.32
CA ALA A 152 7.12 18.73 -6.20
C ALA A 152 6.93 19.84 -5.15
N GLY A 153 7.87 19.99 -4.24
CA GLY A 153 7.90 21.01 -3.21
C GLY A 153 7.38 20.55 -1.84
N PRO A 154 7.75 21.30 -0.78
CA PRO A 154 7.48 20.89 0.61
C PRO A 154 6.00 20.83 0.95
N GLU A 155 5.16 21.70 0.36
CA GLU A 155 3.71 21.72 0.60
C GLU A 155 3.06 20.43 0.10
N VAL A 156 3.48 19.92 -1.06
CA VAL A 156 3.00 18.66 -1.62
C VAL A 156 3.43 17.49 -0.74
N ALA A 157 4.69 17.44 -0.34
CA ALA A 157 5.21 16.41 0.54
C ALA A 157 4.48 16.37 1.88
N GLN A 158 4.24 17.53 2.50
CA GLN A 158 3.48 17.65 3.74
C GLN A 158 2.05 17.14 3.57
N LYS A 159 1.37 17.55 2.48
CA LYS A 159 -0.01 17.10 2.21
C LYS A 159 -0.10 15.59 2.04
N LEU A 160 0.86 14.99 1.36
CA LEU A 160 0.92 13.53 1.20
C LEU A 160 1.14 12.81 2.54
N CYS A 161 1.99 13.34 3.42
CA CYS A 161 2.16 12.80 4.77
C CYS A 161 0.87 12.86 5.59
N GLU A 162 0.15 13.99 5.56
CA GLU A 162 -1.13 14.15 6.24
C GLU A 162 -2.16 13.11 5.76
N LEU A 163 -2.28 12.95 4.44
CA LEU A 163 -3.19 11.97 3.83
C LEU A 163 -2.81 10.53 4.19
N ALA A 164 -1.52 10.19 4.14
CA ALA A 164 -1.06 8.85 4.51
C ALA A 164 -1.31 8.56 6.00
N GLU A 165 -1.17 9.56 6.88
CA GLU A 165 -1.54 9.41 8.29
C GLU A 165 -3.03 9.18 8.49
N GLU A 166 -3.88 9.88 7.73
CA GLU A 166 -5.34 9.69 7.76
C GLU A 166 -5.73 8.29 7.28
N GLU A 167 -5.17 7.83 6.16
CA GLU A 167 -5.38 6.47 5.64
C GLU A 167 -4.90 5.40 6.62
N THR A 168 -3.72 5.59 7.19
CA THR A 168 -3.16 4.70 8.21
C THR A 168 -4.07 4.65 9.44
N LYS A 169 -4.58 5.79 9.93
CA LYS A 169 -5.54 5.83 11.04
C LYS A 169 -6.84 5.12 10.70
N ALA A 170 -7.38 5.33 9.49
CA ALA A 170 -8.59 4.66 9.02
C ALA A 170 -8.41 3.14 8.95
N LEU A 171 -7.27 2.67 8.43
CA LEU A 171 -6.91 1.27 8.39
C LEU A 171 -6.84 0.68 9.80
N PHE A 172 -6.19 1.37 10.74
CA PHE A 172 -6.09 0.91 12.12
C PHE A 172 -7.43 0.87 12.85
N LEU A 173 -8.33 1.78 12.56
CA LEU A 173 -9.69 1.74 13.07
C LEU A 173 -10.47 0.52 12.54
N LYS A 174 -10.27 0.16 11.27
CA LYS A 174 -10.82 -1.09 10.71
C LYS A 174 -10.23 -2.31 11.44
N LEU A 175 -8.92 -2.35 11.62
CA LEU A 175 -8.23 -3.42 12.36
C LEU A 175 -8.68 -3.49 13.84
N ALA A 176 -8.93 -2.33 14.47
CA ALA A 176 -9.38 -2.26 15.87
C ALA A 176 -10.82 -2.77 16.05
N ARG A 177 -11.68 -2.63 15.04
CA ARG A 177 -13.08 -3.09 15.09
C ARG A 177 -13.25 -4.58 14.81
N GLY A 178 -12.23 -5.26 14.26
CA GLY A 178 -12.31 -6.64 13.79
C GLY A 178 -13.11 -6.77 12.48
N SER A 179 -12.97 -7.88 11.80
CA SER A 179 -13.88 -8.23 10.70
C SER A 179 -15.26 -8.54 11.26
N PRO A 180 -16.36 -8.21 10.55
CA PRO A 180 -17.75 -8.47 11.02
C PRO A 180 -18.12 -9.96 11.15
N GLY A 181 -17.15 -10.88 11.18
CA GLY A 181 -17.31 -12.31 11.41
C GLY A 181 -16.56 -12.84 12.63
N ASP A 182 -15.81 -11.99 13.35
CA ASP A 182 -15.13 -12.36 14.59
C ASP A 182 -16.05 -12.14 15.81
N GLU A 183 -17.21 -12.78 15.83
CA GLU A 183 -17.99 -12.91 17.06
C GLU A 183 -17.23 -13.86 17.99
N LEU A 184 -16.69 -13.29 19.06
CA LEU A 184 -16.16 -14.06 20.18
C LEU A 184 -17.33 -14.78 20.86
N GLU A 185 -17.40 -16.08 20.68
CA GLU A 185 -18.25 -16.91 21.54
C GLU A 185 -17.85 -16.70 23.00
N PRO A 186 -18.78 -16.70 23.93
CA PRO A 186 -18.53 -16.43 25.35
C PRO A 186 -17.55 -17.41 26.02
N ASP A 187 -17.18 -18.50 25.36
CA ASP A 187 -16.19 -19.49 25.82
C ASP A 187 -14.78 -19.29 25.23
N GLY A 188 -14.56 -18.28 24.42
CA GLY A 188 -13.24 -17.96 23.85
C GLY A 188 -12.84 -18.79 22.63
N THR A 189 -13.76 -19.55 22.04
CA THR A 189 -13.56 -20.31 20.80
C THR A 189 -13.88 -19.43 19.57
N VAL A 190 -12.99 -19.38 18.60
CA VAL A 190 -13.19 -18.68 17.32
C VAL A 190 -13.82 -19.66 16.35
N THR A 191 -15.09 -19.48 16.02
CA THR A 191 -15.74 -20.26 14.95
C THR A 191 -15.40 -19.60 13.62
N ILE A 192 -14.56 -20.26 12.82
CA ILE A 192 -14.32 -19.88 11.43
C ILE A 192 -15.55 -20.33 10.65
N ALA A 193 -16.37 -19.39 10.17
CA ALA A 193 -17.46 -19.70 9.25
C ALA A 193 -16.86 -20.22 7.95
N ALA A 194 -16.94 -21.52 7.73
CA ALA A 194 -16.64 -22.15 6.45
C ALA A 194 -17.70 -21.69 5.45
N GLY A 195 -17.31 -20.81 4.53
CA GLY A 195 -18.14 -20.42 3.40
C GLY A 195 -18.40 -21.62 2.49
N MET A 196 -19.68 -21.90 2.26
CA MET A 196 -20.17 -22.75 1.16
C MET A 196 -20.13 -21.98 -0.16
#